data_f7ce0b0eed14cd33623e3ffc2ac6ed8a
#
_entry.id   f7ce0b0eed14cd33623e3ffc2ac6ed8a
#
_cell.length_a   1.000
_cell.length_b   1.000
_cell.length_c   1.000
_cell.angle_alpha   90.00
_cell.angle_beta   90.00
_cell.angle_gamma   90.00
#
_symmetry.space_group_name_H-M   'P 1'
#
loop_
_entity.id
_entity.type
_entity.pdbx_description
1 polymer ?
#
loop_
_entity_poly.entity_id
_entity_poly.type
_entity_poly.pdbx_seq_one_letter_code
_entity_poly.pdbx_strand_id
1 'polypeptide(L)'
;MNSSANADLSLGLVFFDVLYLNSKSLLSRSYAQRREMLETLIDSIPGKAFLAARYPINMLTKDPCYELHKIFAQHIAASQEGLVLKAEESLYNDYRKPWVKIKRDYLPDTGDKLDLVILGAAWEKIRGRSLRGKQGVLFR
;
A
#
# COMPACT_ATOMS: atom_id res chain seq x y z
N MET A 1 -8.71 41.76 4.99
CA MET A 1 -9.74 40.70 5.20
C MET A 1 -9.40 39.56 4.24
N ASN A 2 -8.63 38.60 4.71
CA ASN A 2 -8.27 37.41 3.91
C ASN A 2 -9.31 36.33 4.21
N SER A 3 -10.28 36.18 3.34
CA SER A 3 -11.10 34.98 3.31
C SER A 3 -10.25 33.86 2.73
N SER A 4 -9.60 33.07 3.60
CA SER A 4 -9.04 31.79 3.22
C SER A 4 -10.20 30.93 2.68
N ALA A 5 -10.18 30.66 1.40
CA ALA A 5 -11.03 29.67 0.80
C ALA A 5 -10.76 28.33 1.50
N ASN A 6 -11.60 27.96 2.45
CA ASN A 6 -11.73 26.57 2.86
C ASN A 6 -12.17 25.80 1.63
N ALA A 7 -11.23 25.20 0.91
CA ALA A 7 -11.56 24.17 -0.03
C ALA A 7 -12.33 23.12 0.78
N ASP A 8 -13.60 22.91 0.45
CA ASP A 8 -14.41 21.87 1.09
C ASP A 8 -13.74 20.52 0.87
N LEU A 9 -12.93 20.11 1.85
CA LEU A 9 -12.31 18.80 1.89
C LEU A 9 -13.43 17.78 2.08
N SER A 10 -13.77 17.06 1.03
CA SER A 10 -14.71 15.95 1.07
C SER A 10 -13.95 14.62 1.17
N LEU A 11 -14.48 13.70 1.98
CA LEU A 11 -13.96 12.35 2.04
C LEU A 11 -14.33 11.58 0.78
N GLY A 12 -13.34 10.89 0.19
CA GLY A 12 -13.52 9.94 -0.90
C GLY A 12 -13.32 8.49 -0.43
N LEU A 13 -14.07 7.57 -1.01
CA LEU A 13 -13.95 6.14 -0.78
C LEU A 13 -13.12 5.51 -1.90
N VAL A 14 -12.08 4.77 -1.53
CA VAL A 14 -11.26 3.99 -2.47
C VAL A 14 -11.46 2.52 -2.21
N PHE A 15 -12.04 1.81 -3.17
CA PHE A 15 -12.29 0.37 -3.07
C PHE A 15 -11.14 -0.39 -3.73
N PHE A 16 -10.52 -1.31 -3.01
CA PHE A 16 -9.36 -2.06 -3.49
C PHE A 16 -9.51 -3.58 -3.41
N ASP A 17 -10.50 -4.08 -2.65
CA ASP A 17 -10.83 -5.51 -2.57
C ASP A 17 -12.25 -5.71 -2.04
N VAL A 18 -12.83 -6.91 -2.26
CA VAL A 18 -14.10 -7.34 -1.67
C VAL A 18 -13.94 -8.71 -1.04
N LEU A 19 -14.22 -8.81 0.26
CA LEU A 19 -13.98 -10.02 1.04
C LEU A 19 -15.27 -10.75 1.43
N TYR A 20 -16.37 -10.04 1.39
CA TYR A 20 -17.67 -10.56 1.77
C TYR A 20 -18.77 -9.88 0.97
N LEU A 21 -19.67 -10.65 0.40
CA LEU A 21 -20.76 -10.14 -0.43
C LEU A 21 -22.00 -11.02 -0.27
N ASN A 22 -23.17 -10.40 -0.03
CA ASN A 22 -24.46 -11.08 0.08
C ASN A 22 -24.41 -12.33 0.97
N SER A 23 -23.89 -12.16 2.20
CA SER A 23 -23.74 -13.23 3.21
C SER A 23 -22.79 -14.37 2.79
N LYS A 24 -21.95 -14.17 1.78
CA LYS A 24 -20.94 -15.13 1.32
C LYS A 24 -19.52 -14.60 1.49
N SER A 25 -18.65 -15.41 2.08
CA SER A 25 -17.22 -15.13 2.17
C SER A 25 -16.55 -15.34 0.80
N LEU A 26 -15.69 -14.41 0.42
CA LEU A 26 -14.88 -14.45 -0.81
C LEU A 26 -13.41 -14.72 -0.53
N LEU A 27 -13.04 -15.03 0.71
CA LEU A 27 -11.64 -15.26 1.12
C LEU A 27 -10.99 -16.44 0.38
N SER A 28 -11.78 -17.42 -0.06
CA SER A 28 -11.33 -18.55 -0.86
C SER A 28 -11.27 -18.28 -2.37
N ARG A 29 -11.64 -17.09 -2.79
CA ARG A 29 -11.51 -16.66 -4.19
C ARG A 29 -10.14 -16.03 -4.43
N SER A 30 -9.62 -16.18 -5.65
CA SER A 30 -8.39 -15.50 -6.04
C SER A 30 -8.56 -13.97 -6.04
N TYR A 31 -7.45 -13.22 -5.95
CA TYR A 31 -7.50 -11.77 -6.05
C TYR A 31 -8.13 -11.29 -7.36
N ALA A 32 -7.80 -11.94 -8.48
CA ALA A 32 -8.40 -11.61 -9.77
C ALA A 32 -9.93 -11.74 -9.76
N GLN A 33 -10.45 -12.85 -9.22
CA GLN A 33 -11.90 -13.08 -9.11
C GLN A 33 -12.58 -12.03 -8.20
N ARG A 34 -11.98 -11.70 -7.06
CA ARG A 34 -12.52 -10.69 -6.16
C ARG A 34 -12.50 -9.31 -6.80
N ARG A 35 -11.44 -9.00 -7.54
CA ARG A 35 -11.33 -7.72 -8.24
C ARG A 35 -12.36 -7.57 -9.36
N GLU A 36 -12.58 -8.60 -10.16
CA GLU A 36 -13.63 -8.63 -11.20
C GLU A 36 -15.01 -8.39 -10.59
N MET A 37 -15.32 -9.09 -9.47
CA MET A 37 -16.57 -8.84 -8.74
C MET A 37 -16.67 -7.40 -8.24
N LEU A 38 -15.59 -6.85 -7.69
CA LEU A 38 -15.57 -5.48 -7.19
C LEU A 38 -15.83 -4.47 -8.31
N GLU A 39 -15.30 -4.70 -9.50
CA GLU A 39 -15.50 -3.86 -10.69
C GLU A 39 -16.94 -3.85 -11.18
N THR A 40 -17.70 -4.94 -10.94
CA THR A 40 -19.14 -4.98 -11.25
C THR A 40 -20.02 -4.33 -10.17
N LEU A 41 -19.50 -4.13 -8.97
CA LEU A 41 -20.26 -3.60 -7.82
C LEU A 41 -20.15 -2.08 -7.67
N ILE A 42 -19.06 -1.50 -8.13
CA ILE A 42 -18.74 -0.12 -7.84
C ILE A 42 -18.81 0.73 -9.11
N ASP A 43 -19.80 1.58 -9.16
CA ASP A 43 -19.86 2.69 -10.13
C ASP A 43 -19.02 3.85 -9.59
N SER A 44 -17.99 4.23 -10.35
CA SER A 44 -17.09 5.30 -9.93
C SER A 44 -17.78 6.66 -9.98
N ILE A 45 -17.71 7.37 -8.87
CA ILE A 45 -18.21 8.75 -8.74
C ILE A 45 -17.00 9.66 -8.51
N PRO A 46 -16.65 10.55 -9.46
CA PRO A 46 -15.48 11.43 -9.33
C PRO A 46 -15.46 12.18 -8.00
N GLY A 47 -14.32 12.14 -7.31
CA GLY A 47 -14.11 12.80 -6.02
C GLY A 47 -14.84 12.19 -4.81
N LYS A 48 -15.67 11.13 -5.02
CA LYS A 48 -16.46 10.53 -3.93
C LYS A 48 -16.21 9.05 -3.73
N ALA A 49 -16.24 8.25 -4.79
CA ALA A 49 -16.11 6.81 -4.71
C ALA A 49 -15.46 6.27 -5.98
N PHE A 50 -14.38 5.49 -5.84
CA PHE A 50 -13.69 4.95 -7.01
C PHE A 50 -12.89 3.69 -6.66
N LEU A 51 -12.58 2.92 -7.68
CA LEU A 51 -11.72 1.74 -7.56
C LEU A 51 -10.26 2.17 -7.47
N ALA A 52 -9.49 1.52 -6.61
CA ALA A 52 -8.03 1.67 -6.63
C ALA A 52 -7.48 1.34 -8.02
N ALA A 53 -6.56 2.16 -8.51
CA ALA A 53 -5.89 1.91 -9.79
C ALA A 53 -5.20 0.55 -9.79
N ARG A 54 -5.23 -0.15 -10.93
CA ARG A 54 -4.64 -1.46 -11.13
C ARG A 54 -3.82 -1.45 -12.41
N TYR A 55 -2.63 -2.02 -12.33
CA TYR A 55 -1.68 -2.13 -13.43
C TYR A 55 -1.26 -3.60 -13.58
N PRO A 56 -1.96 -4.41 -14.40
CA PRO A 56 -1.56 -5.79 -14.64
C PRO A 56 -0.20 -5.84 -15.31
N ILE A 57 0.74 -6.58 -14.73
CA ILE A 57 2.06 -6.84 -15.29
C ILE A 57 2.13 -8.29 -15.71
N ASN A 58 2.36 -8.51 -17.00
CA ASN A 58 2.55 -9.86 -17.52
C ASN A 58 3.99 -10.33 -17.27
N MET A 59 4.16 -11.31 -16.39
CA MET A 59 5.47 -11.87 -16.04
C MET A 59 6.15 -12.65 -17.17
N LEU A 60 5.45 -12.91 -18.28
CA LEU A 60 5.98 -13.59 -19.47
C LEU A 60 6.54 -12.61 -20.52
N THR A 61 6.46 -11.31 -20.28
CA THR A 61 7.07 -10.31 -21.15
C THR A 61 8.60 -10.34 -21.06
N LYS A 62 9.28 -9.70 -22.02
CA LYS A 62 10.73 -9.68 -22.07
C LYS A 62 11.37 -9.05 -20.82
N ASP A 63 10.75 -8.03 -20.26
CA ASP A 63 11.25 -7.32 -19.06
C ASP A 63 10.11 -6.79 -18.18
N PRO A 64 9.53 -7.65 -17.34
CA PRO A 64 8.48 -7.24 -16.40
C PRO A 64 9.01 -6.30 -15.30
N CYS A 65 10.31 -6.37 -14.98
CA CYS A 65 10.91 -5.49 -13.98
C CYS A 65 10.97 -4.04 -14.49
N TYR A 66 11.29 -3.85 -15.76
CA TYR A 66 11.27 -2.52 -16.37
C TYR A 66 9.87 -1.91 -16.35
N GLU A 67 8.84 -2.70 -16.65
CA GLU A 67 7.45 -2.25 -16.60
C GLU A 67 7.07 -1.82 -15.19
N LEU A 68 7.41 -2.62 -14.18
CA LEU A 68 7.20 -2.27 -12.77
C LEU A 68 7.92 -0.97 -12.38
N HIS A 69 9.19 -0.83 -12.76
CA HIS A 69 9.97 0.39 -12.50
C HIS A 69 9.33 1.63 -13.12
N LYS A 70 8.85 1.52 -14.35
CA LYS A 70 8.17 2.62 -15.05
C LYS A 70 6.92 3.06 -14.30
N ILE A 71 6.06 2.11 -13.92
CA ILE A 71 4.83 2.39 -13.17
C ILE A 71 5.19 3.02 -11.81
N PHE A 72 6.15 2.46 -11.09
CA PHE A 72 6.58 2.98 -9.81
C PHE A 72 7.11 4.41 -9.90
N ALA A 73 7.99 4.70 -10.87
CA ALA A 73 8.53 6.03 -11.10
C ALA A 73 7.42 7.07 -11.39
N GLN A 74 6.39 6.70 -12.17
CA GLN A 74 5.24 7.56 -12.44
C GLN A 74 4.47 7.90 -11.16
N HIS A 75 4.26 6.90 -10.28
CA HIS A 75 3.57 7.10 -9.00
C HIS A 75 4.35 7.99 -8.04
N ILE A 76 5.68 7.80 -7.96
CA ILE A 76 6.53 8.66 -7.14
C ILE A 76 6.56 10.10 -7.67
N ALA A 77 6.65 10.28 -9.00
CA ALA A 77 6.58 11.61 -9.62
C ALA A 77 5.22 12.31 -9.37
N ALA A 78 4.13 11.55 -9.22
CA ALA A 78 2.82 12.06 -8.84
C ALA A 78 2.63 12.22 -7.32
N SER A 79 3.72 12.20 -6.52
CA SER A 79 3.71 12.32 -5.05
C SER A 79 2.86 11.25 -4.35
N GLN A 80 2.75 10.06 -4.93
CA GLN A 80 2.09 8.94 -4.29
C GLN A 80 3.09 8.12 -3.47
N GLU A 81 2.60 7.43 -2.44
CA GLU A 81 3.44 6.69 -1.47
C GLU A 81 4.21 5.52 -2.11
N GLY A 82 3.62 4.85 -3.10
CA GLY A 82 4.19 3.69 -3.76
C GLY A 82 3.13 2.71 -4.28
N LEU A 83 3.50 1.44 -4.36
CA LEU A 83 2.68 0.39 -4.94
C LEU A 83 2.48 -0.79 -3.96
N VAL A 84 1.40 -1.53 -4.14
CA VAL A 84 1.19 -2.84 -3.52
C VAL A 84 1.09 -3.89 -4.62
N LEU A 85 2.05 -4.81 -4.66
CA LEU A 85 2.06 -5.93 -5.59
C LEU A 85 1.21 -7.07 -5.04
N LYS A 86 0.37 -7.63 -5.88
CA LYS A 86 -0.51 -8.75 -5.54
C LYS A 86 -0.47 -9.78 -6.67
N ALA A 87 -0.26 -11.05 -6.34
CA ALA A 87 -0.40 -12.11 -7.33
C ALA A 87 -1.89 -12.33 -7.64
N GLU A 88 -2.24 -12.41 -8.92
CA GLU A 88 -3.64 -12.51 -9.36
C GLU A 88 -4.36 -13.75 -8.84
N GLU A 89 -3.64 -14.86 -8.72
CA GLU A 89 -4.16 -16.12 -8.20
C GLU A 89 -4.10 -16.26 -6.68
N SER A 90 -3.55 -15.25 -5.95
CA SER A 90 -3.43 -15.32 -4.50
C SER A 90 -4.79 -15.23 -3.80
N LEU A 91 -4.94 -15.99 -2.73
CA LEU A 91 -6.04 -15.84 -1.79
C LEU A 91 -5.81 -14.60 -0.92
N TYR A 92 -6.84 -14.17 -0.22
CA TYR A 92 -6.66 -13.06 0.74
C TYR A 92 -5.81 -13.53 1.91
N ASN A 93 -4.79 -12.73 2.24
CA ASN A 93 -3.83 -13.03 3.32
C ASN A 93 -3.07 -14.36 3.13
N ASP A 94 -2.79 -14.73 1.88
CA ASP A 94 -2.03 -15.94 1.55
C ASP A 94 -0.54 -15.74 1.93
N TYR A 95 -0.09 -16.48 2.94
CA TYR A 95 1.31 -16.43 3.42
C TYR A 95 2.33 -16.93 2.38
N ARG A 96 1.93 -17.74 1.40
CA ARG A 96 2.80 -18.23 0.31
C ARG A 96 2.98 -17.21 -0.80
N LYS A 97 2.01 -16.30 -0.96
CA LYS A 97 1.99 -15.23 -1.95
C LYS A 97 1.61 -13.91 -1.27
N PRO A 98 2.44 -13.43 -0.35
CA PRO A 98 2.11 -12.24 0.43
C PRO A 98 2.04 -11.01 -0.47
N TRP A 99 1.25 -10.05 -0.07
CA TRP A 99 1.29 -8.73 -0.70
C TRP A 99 2.62 -8.04 -0.40
N VAL A 100 3.26 -7.53 -1.43
CA VAL A 100 4.54 -6.82 -1.31
C VAL A 100 4.30 -5.33 -1.48
N LYS A 101 4.65 -4.54 -0.47
CA LYS A 101 4.60 -3.08 -0.54
C LYS A 101 5.95 -2.56 -1.01
N ILE A 102 5.93 -1.69 -2.02
CA ILE A 102 7.09 -0.95 -2.51
C ILE A 102 6.82 0.52 -2.27
N LYS A 103 7.66 1.14 -1.46
CA LYS A 103 7.54 2.56 -1.08
C LYS A 103 8.79 3.32 -1.46
N ARG A 104 8.63 4.64 -1.66
CA ARG A 104 9.75 5.55 -1.88
C ARG A 104 10.83 5.41 -0.80
N ASP A 105 10.42 5.32 0.47
CA ASP A 105 11.32 5.24 1.62
C ASP A 105 12.21 4.00 1.65
N TYR A 106 11.89 2.98 0.82
CA TYR A 106 12.69 1.75 0.70
C TYR A 106 13.83 1.88 -0.32
N LEU A 107 13.84 2.94 -1.12
CA LEU A 107 14.91 3.18 -2.08
C LEU A 107 16.11 3.84 -1.37
N PRO A 108 17.34 3.38 -1.63
CA PRO A 108 18.54 4.05 -1.13
C PRO A 108 18.53 5.52 -1.56
N ASP A 109 18.90 6.40 -0.67
CA ASP A 109 19.07 7.85 -0.88
C ASP A 109 17.80 8.66 -1.27
N THR A 110 16.61 8.06 -1.25
CA THR A 110 15.34 8.74 -1.56
C THR A 110 14.45 8.99 -0.34
N GLY A 111 14.79 8.42 0.82
CA GLY A 111 14.09 8.69 2.08
C GLY A 111 14.28 10.12 2.55
N ASP A 112 13.27 10.69 3.21
CA ASP A 112 13.40 11.99 3.86
C ASP A 112 14.46 11.88 4.98
N LYS A 113 15.56 12.59 4.83
CA LYS A 113 16.58 12.71 5.86
C LYS A 113 16.21 13.90 6.76
N LEU A 114 15.99 13.63 8.03
CA LEU A 114 15.72 14.65 9.03
C LEU A 114 16.86 14.66 10.05
N ASP A 115 17.43 15.83 10.29
CA ASP A 115 18.35 16.03 11.39
C ASP A 115 17.54 16.28 12.66
N LEU A 116 17.49 15.28 13.54
CA LEU A 116 16.70 15.32 14.76
C LEU A 116 17.59 15.18 15.99
N VAL A 117 17.23 15.89 17.05
CA VAL A 117 17.82 15.72 18.37
C VAL A 117 17.04 14.65 19.13
N ILE A 118 17.73 13.64 19.65
CA ILE A 118 17.12 12.62 20.50
C ILE A 118 16.83 13.23 21.88
N LEU A 119 15.56 13.43 22.20
CA LEU A 119 15.11 13.95 23.50
C LEU A 119 14.87 12.84 24.54
N GLY A 120 14.75 11.59 24.11
CA GLY A 120 14.52 10.47 25.01
C GLY A 120 14.52 9.14 24.27
N ALA A 121 14.73 8.07 25.00
CA ALA A 121 14.70 6.71 24.49
C ALA A 121 14.01 5.78 25.50
N ALA A 122 13.25 4.82 25.00
CA ALA A 122 12.58 3.83 25.84
C ALA A 122 12.68 2.44 25.21
N TRP A 123 12.72 1.41 26.07
CA TRP A 123 12.65 0.04 25.60
C TRP A 123 11.23 -0.31 25.14
N GLU A 124 11.15 -0.93 24.00
CA GLU A 124 9.89 -1.54 23.58
C GLU A 124 9.49 -2.65 24.59
N LYS A 125 8.25 -2.58 25.10
CA LYS A 125 7.80 -3.45 26.22
C LYS A 125 7.86 -4.95 25.90
N ILE A 126 7.61 -5.33 24.66
CA ILE A 126 7.52 -6.74 24.24
C ILE A 126 8.87 -7.23 23.71
N ARG A 127 9.44 -6.60 22.70
CA ARG A 127 10.73 -7.01 22.10
C ARG A 127 11.94 -6.60 22.91
N GLY A 128 11.87 -5.49 23.63
CA GLY A 128 12.97 -4.98 24.41
C GLY A 128 13.41 -5.90 25.55
N ARG A 129 12.50 -6.74 26.09
CA ARG A 129 12.87 -7.71 27.17
C ARG A 129 13.84 -8.78 26.68
N SER A 130 13.65 -9.33 25.48
CA SER A 130 14.51 -10.38 24.91
C SER A 130 15.84 -9.84 24.36
N LEU A 131 15.95 -8.54 24.17
CA LEU A 131 17.12 -7.90 23.58
C LEU A 131 17.99 -7.13 24.59
N ARG A 132 17.54 -7.03 25.85
CA ARG A 132 18.32 -6.37 26.92
C ARG A 132 19.71 -7.01 27.06
N GLY A 133 20.72 -6.18 27.02
CA GLY A 133 22.12 -6.62 27.15
C GLY A 133 22.79 -7.06 25.86
N LYS A 134 22.09 -7.05 24.70
CA LYS A 134 22.71 -7.28 23.39
C LYS A 134 23.22 -5.96 22.82
N GLN A 135 24.46 -5.94 22.32
CA GLN A 135 25.01 -4.79 21.61
C GLN A 135 24.20 -4.51 20.32
N GLY A 136 23.99 -3.24 20.01
CA GLY A 136 23.31 -2.82 18.77
C GLY A 136 21.78 -2.88 18.81
N VAL A 137 21.16 -2.91 19.99
CA VAL A 137 19.71 -2.86 20.13
C VAL A 137 19.20 -1.47 19.79
N LEU A 138 18.27 -1.40 18.83
CA LEU A 138 17.60 -0.17 18.45
C LEU A 138 16.42 0.11 19.38
N PHE A 139 16.29 1.36 19.76
CA PHE A 139 15.15 1.88 20.49
C PHE A 139 14.14 2.48 19.51
N ARG A 140 12.90 2.50 19.88
CA ARG A 140 11.83 3.12 19.12
C ARG A 140 11.44 4.45 19.78
#